data_280a397ae8f889e430d8f09c326d56e3
#
_entry.id   280a397ae8f889e430d8f09c326d56e3
#
_cell.length_a   1.000
_cell.length_b   1.000
_cell.length_c   1.000
_cell.angle_alpha   90.00
_cell.angle_beta   90.00
_cell.angle_gamma   90.00
#
_symmetry.space_group_name_H-M   'P 1'
#
loop_
_entity.id
_entity.type
_entity.pdbx_description
1 polymer ?
#
loop_
_entity_poly.entity_id
_entity_poly.type
_entity_poly.pdbx_seq_one_letter_code
_entity_poly.pdbx_strand_id
1 'polypeptide(L)'
;MEKAFEIHTDGTRCIKNQSWLPLFGNLRDLIMHESHKSKYSIHPGSDKMYQDLKELYWWPNMKKIITEYVAKCLTCSGIKTECQKPSGLLIQPKIPIWKWERITMDFVTKLPRTSNEHDTIWVIVDRLTKSTYFIPTRETKSMDTLTWLYIKEIISHHGVPISIILDRDSHFTSRFWQSLQNALGTQLDMSTTYHPKIDGQNERTIQTLEDMLRACAIDFGKGREKHLPLVEFSYNNSYHASIKATPFEALYGRKCRSPVCWAEVGDTQLTGPEIIHETIEKIVQIQQHLQAARDRQRSYANVRRKPLEFQAGDRVMLRISPREGIRNSFERKNSGDSDGDFIVEVAWVLERE
;
A
#
# COMPACT_ATOMS: atom_id res chain seq x y z
N MET A 1 30.82 -24.51 11.25
CA MET A 1 31.08 -24.13 9.85
C MET A 1 31.54 -22.68 9.87
N GLU A 2 32.84 -22.48 9.68
CA GLU A 2 33.41 -21.13 9.46
C GLU A 2 32.87 -20.63 8.11
N LYS A 3 32.16 -19.50 8.14
CA LYS A 3 31.76 -18.83 6.90
C LYS A 3 32.98 -18.16 6.34
N ALA A 4 33.47 -18.62 5.19
CA ALA A 4 34.58 -17.98 4.50
C ALA A 4 34.17 -16.54 4.12
N PHE A 5 34.97 -15.58 4.56
CA PHE A 5 34.84 -14.18 4.15
C PHE A 5 35.56 -14.01 2.81
N GLU A 6 34.89 -13.34 1.89
CA GLU A 6 35.49 -12.82 0.68
C GLU A 6 35.93 -11.37 0.96
N ILE A 7 37.11 -10.97 0.48
CA ILE A 7 37.60 -9.59 0.65
C ILE A 7 37.62 -8.96 -0.73
N HIS A 8 36.82 -7.91 -0.91
CA HIS A 8 36.81 -7.11 -2.13
C HIS A 8 38.09 -6.26 -2.27
N THR A 9 38.34 -5.72 -3.48
CA THR A 9 39.52 -4.91 -3.80
C THR A 9 39.64 -3.62 -2.97
N ASP A 10 38.52 -3.16 -2.41
CA ASP A 10 38.42 -2.01 -1.50
C ASP A 10 38.63 -2.38 -0.02
N GLY A 11 38.90 -3.65 0.29
CA GLY A 11 39.08 -4.16 1.64
C GLY A 11 37.82 -4.51 2.39
N THR A 12 36.61 -4.38 1.76
CA THR A 12 35.34 -4.73 2.35
C THR A 12 35.22 -6.25 2.51
N ARG A 13 34.84 -6.70 3.70
CA ARG A 13 34.56 -8.12 3.96
C ARG A 13 33.14 -8.45 3.57
N CYS A 14 32.96 -9.45 2.70
CA CYS A 14 31.67 -9.89 2.22
C CYS A 14 31.40 -11.35 2.57
N ILE A 15 30.13 -11.70 2.71
CA ILE A 15 29.64 -13.07 2.83
C ILE A 15 28.54 -13.23 1.78
N LYS A 16 28.76 -14.08 0.77
CA LYS A 16 27.79 -14.31 -0.32
C LYS A 16 27.37 -12.99 -1.00
N ASN A 17 28.30 -12.17 -1.41
CA ASN A 17 28.07 -10.87 -2.02
C ASN A 17 27.36 -9.82 -1.10
N GLN A 18 27.26 -10.08 0.19
CA GLN A 18 26.69 -9.13 1.16
C GLN A 18 27.80 -8.54 2.01
N SER A 19 27.85 -7.21 2.12
CA SER A 19 28.84 -6.52 2.95
C SER A 19 28.64 -6.91 4.42
N TRP A 20 29.68 -7.46 5.03
CA TRP A 20 29.67 -7.80 6.46
C TRP A 20 29.84 -6.55 7.32
N LEU A 21 28.89 -6.31 8.22
CA LEU A 21 28.96 -5.18 9.13
C LEU A 21 29.43 -5.61 10.53
N PRO A 22 30.54 -5.05 11.03
CA PRO A 22 31.03 -5.33 12.38
C PRO A 22 30.09 -4.81 13.46
N LEU A 23 30.22 -5.34 14.68
CA LEU A 23 29.45 -4.85 15.83
C LEU A 23 29.96 -3.48 16.33
N PHE A 24 31.25 -3.19 16.08
CA PHE A 24 31.89 -1.98 16.56
C PHE A 24 31.70 -0.81 15.60
N GLY A 25 31.64 0.41 16.13
CA GLY A 25 31.67 1.64 15.34
C GLY A 25 30.32 2.22 14.91
N ASN A 26 29.21 1.85 15.53
CA ASN A 26 27.85 2.39 15.26
C ASN A 26 27.38 2.27 13.79
N LEU A 27 28.11 1.56 12.92
CA LEU A 27 27.79 1.46 11.50
C LEU A 27 26.45 0.76 11.26
N ARG A 28 26.12 -0.26 12.07
CA ARG A 28 24.80 -0.93 12.00
C ARG A 28 23.68 0.01 12.36
N ASP A 29 23.85 0.80 13.42
CA ASP A 29 22.85 1.76 13.87
C ASP A 29 22.65 2.88 12.84
N LEU A 30 23.73 3.34 12.21
CA LEU A 30 23.67 4.32 11.13
C LEU A 30 22.88 3.79 9.93
N ILE A 31 23.16 2.57 9.49
CA ILE A 31 22.45 1.93 8.36
C ILE A 31 21.00 1.68 8.73
N MET A 32 20.72 1.20 9.95
CA MET A 32 19.34 1.01 10.43
C MET A 32 18.60 2.34 10.53
N HIS A 33 19.28 3.41 10.96
CA HIS A 33 18.69 4.74 11.02
C HIS A 33 18.34 5.25 9.61
N GLU A 34 19.28 5.18 8.67
CA GLU A 34 19.09 5.61 7.30
C GLU A 34 17.97 4.80 6.60
N SER A 35 17.94 3.49 6.83
CA SER A 35 16.92 2.60 6.26
C SER A 35 15.54 2.69 6.93
N HIS A 36 15.40 3.43 8.04
CA HIS A 36 14.15 3.54 8.78
C HIS A 36 13.63 4.97 8.91
N LYS A 37 14.50 5.95 9.19
CA LYS A 37 14.11 7.33 9.54
C LYS A 37 14.56 8.39 8.55
N SER A 38 15.22 8.02 7.46
CA SER A 38 15.62 9.00 6.47
C SER A 38 14.43 9.49 5.64
N LYS A 39 14.64 10.60 4.92
CA LYS A 39 13.66 11.13 3.97
C LYS A 39 13.36 10.18 2.81
N TYR A 40 14.22 9.20 2.57
CA TYR A 40 14.10 8.21 1.49
C TYR A 40 13.50 6.89 1.96
N SER A 41 13.45 6.66 3.30
CA SER A 41 12.94 5.43 3.92
C SER A 41 12.06 5.79 5.10
N ILE A 42 10.78 6.05 4.82
CA ILE A 42 9.85 6.59 5.81
C ILE A 42 9.24 5.45 6.62
N HIS A 43 9.84 5.15 7.76
CA HIS A 43 9.36 4.22 8.78
C HIS A 43 8.87 2.86 8.25
N PRO A 44 9.65 2.13 7.42
CA PRO A 44 9.27 0.79 6.96
C PRO A 44 9.12 -0.15 8.16
N GLY A 45 8.16 -1.09 8.07
CA GLY A 45 8.03 -2.14 9.06
C GLY A 45 9.25 -3.09 9.05
N SER A 46 9.46 -3.82 10.16
CA SER A 46 10.64 -4.68 10.35
C SER A 46 10.88 -5.71 9.23
N ASP A 47 9.82 -6.29 8.68
CA ASP A 47 9.96 -7.25 7.59
C ASP A 47 10.39 -6.60 6.27
N LYS A 48 9.85 -5.42 5.93
CA LYS A 48 10.27 -4.64 4.75
C LYS A 48 11.73 -4.22 4.88
N MET A 49 12.07 -3.57 5.99
CA MET A 49 13.43 -3.12 6.28
C MET A 49 14.46 -4.27 6.25
N TYR A 50 14.08 -5.46 6.77
CA TYR A 50 14.94 -6.64 6.68
C TYR A 50 15.13 -7.10 5.24
N GLN A 51 14.07 -7.09 4.41
CA GLN A 51 14.17 -7.51 3.01
C GLN A 51 15.04 -6.54 2.20
N ASP A 52 14.89 -5.23 2.43
CA ASP A 52 15.67 -4.20 1.75
C ASP A 52 17.18 -4.30 2.11
N LEU A 53 17.48 -4.52 3.39
CA LEU A 53 18.87 -4.57 3.87
C LEU A 53 19.58 -5.90 3.62
N LYS A 54 18.88 -7.04 3.65
CA LYS A 54 19.51 -8.36 3.53
C LYS A 54 20.15 -8.63 2.17
N GLU A 55 19.78 -7.88 1.15
CA GLU A 55 20.38 -8.01 -0.18
C GLU A 55 21.77 -7.39 -0.26
N LEU A 56 22.03 -6.36 0.56
CA LEU A 56 23.25 -5.57 0.55
C LEU A 56 24.18 -5.89 1.73
N TYR A 57 23.59 -6.16 2.88
CA TYR A 57 24.32 -6.27 4.15
C TYR A 57 24.03 -7.59 4.86
N TRP A 58 25.03 -8.03 5.63
CA TRP A 58 24.87 -9.19 6.50
C TRP A 58 25.53 -8.97 7.85
N TRP A 59 24.84 -9.35 8.94
CA TRP A 59 25.39 -9.49 10.28
C TRP A 59 24.62 -10.56 11.08
N PRO A 60 25.22 -11.13 12.14
CA PRO A 60 24.55 -12.13 12.98
C PRO A 60 23.26 -11.58 13.60
N ASN A 61 22.21 -12.40 13.63
CA ASN A 61 20.90 -12.05 14.20
C ASN A 61 20.22 -10.81 13.57
N MET A 62 20.54 -10.51 12.31
CA MET A 62 20.09 -9.31 11.60
C MET A 62 18.57 -9.10 11.71
N LYS A 63 17.74 -10.11 11.44
CA LYS A 63 16.28 -9.99 11.51
C LYS A 63 15.81 -9.62 12.92
N LYS A 64 16.38 -10.23 13.95
CA LYS A 64 16.02 -9.95 15.35
C LYS A 64 16.39 -8.51 15.74
N ILE A 65 17.59 -8.07 15.41
CA ILE A 65 18.09 -6.72 15.72
C ILE A 65 17.24 -5.66 15.02
N ILE A 66 16.88 -5.85 13.74
CA ILE A 66 16.00 -4.96 13.00
C ILE A 66 14.61 -4.91 13.65
N THR A 67 14.06 -6.05 14.05
CA THR A 67 12.74 -6.09 14.70
C THR A 67 12.76 -5.33 16.03
N GLU A 68 13.79 -5.49 16.84
CA GLU A 68 13.98 -4.77 18.10
C GLU A 68 14.17 -3.26 17.87
N TYR A 69 14.90 -2.88 16.82
CA TYR A 69 15.09 -1.47 16.45
C TYR A 69 13.77 -0.80 16.06
N VAL A 70 12.99 -1.43 15.18
CA VAL A 70 11.69 -0.91 14.75
C VAL A 70 10.68 -0.87 15.90
N ALA A 71 10.67 -1.87 16.79
CA ALA A 71 9.79 -1.92 17.96
C ALA A 71 10.05 -0.77 18.96
N LYS A 72 11.28 -0.27 19.02
CA LYS A 72 11.65 0.88 19.89
C LYS A 72 11.34 2.24 19.25
N CYS A 73 10.91 2.28 17.99
CA CYS A 73 10.57 3.53 17.33
C CYS A 73 9.24 4.08 17.85
N LEU A 74 9.28 5.20 18.57
CA LEU A 74 8.09 5.84 19.14
C LEU A 74 7.12 6.30 18.06
N THR A 75 7.62 6.81 16.93
CA THR A 75 6.81 7.21 15.78
C THR A 75 6.00 6.02 15.25
N CYS A 76 6.65 4.86 15.03
CA CYS A 76 5.95 3.65 14.59
C CYS A 76 4.93 3.14 15.61
N SER A 77 5.26 3.21 16.91
CA SER A 77 4.39 2.75 17.98
C SER A 77 3.11 3.60 18.13
N GLY A 78 3.23 4.93 17.90
CA GLY A 78 2.09 5.84 18.05
C GLY A 78 1.14 5.89 16.84
N ILE A 79 1.56 5.35 15.67
CA ILE A 79 0.81 5.50 14.41
C ILE A 79 0.01 4.24 14.04
N LYS A 80 0.43 3.04 14.45
CA LYS A 80 -0.18 1.78 14.00
C LYS A 80 -1.55 1.53 14.60
N THR A 81 -2.56 1.41 13.72
CA THR A 81 -3.95 1.05 14.08
C THR A 81 -4.23 -0.43 13.77
N GLU A 82 -5.13 -1.06 14.55
CA GLU A 82 -5.56 -2.44 14.30
C GLU A 82 -6.60 -2.52 13.17
N CYS A 83 -6.43 -3.49 12.25
CA CYS A 83 -7.38 -3.76 11.19
C CYS A 83 -8.47 -4.74 11.61
N GLN A 84 -9.75 -4.39 11.41
CA GLN A 84 -10.88 -5.28 11.64
C GLN A 84 -11.01 -6.33 10.51
N LYS A 85 -11.39 -7.56 10.87
CA LYS A 85 -11.57 -8.66 9.92
C LYS A 85 -13.04 -8.78 9.51
N PRO A 86 -13.37 -8.65 8.21
CA PRO A 86 -14.76 -8.78 7.74
C PRO A 86 -15.28 -10.22 7.82
N SER A 87 -16.61 -10.40 7.91
CA SER A 87 -17.27 -11.69 7.92
C SER A 87 -17.44 -12.27 6.50
N GLY A 88 -17.73 -13.58 6.39
CA GLY A 88 -17.94 -14.30 5.14
C GLY A 88 -16.65 -14.76 4.43
N LEU A 89 -16.78 -15.54 3.36
CA LEU A 89 -15.63 -16.02 2.57
C LEU A 89 -14.94 -14.88 1.84
N LEU A 90 -13.62 -14.99 1.72
CA LEU A 90 -12.81 -14.01 1.00
C LEU A 90 -12.99 -14.17 -0.52
N ILE A 91 -13.60 -13.19 -1.16
CA ILE A 91 -13.66 -13.07 -2.62
C ILE A 91 -12.50 -12.19 -3.07
N GLN A 92 -11.71 -12.68 -4.00
CA GLN A 92 -10.54 -11.97 -4.51
C GLN A 92 -10.75 -11.59 -5.97
N PRO A 93 -10.50 -10.31 -6.34
CA PRO A 93 -10.59 -9.89 -7.74
C PRO A 93 -9.47 -10.53 -8.57
N LYS A 94 -9.67 -10.67 -9.89
CA LYS A 94 -8.70 -11.30 -10.82
C LYS A 94 -7.32 -10.62 -10.75
N ILE A 95 -6.25 -11.39 -10.91
CA ILE A 95 -4.88 -10.87 -11.05
C ILE A 95 -4.75 -10.23 -12.44
N PRO A 96 -4.23 -9.00 -12.56
CA PRO A 96 -3.99 -8.39 -13.85
C PRO A 96 -2.95 -9.18 -14.67
N ILE A 97 -3.09 -9.17 -16.01
CA ILE A 97 -2.14 -9.79 -16.92
C ILE A 97 -0.97 -8.85 -17.20
N TRP A 98 -1.23 -7.54 -17.23
CA TRP A 98 -0.24 -6.54 -17.55
C TRP A 98 -0.23 -5.38 -16.55
N LYS A 99 0.85 -4.58 -16.58
CA LYS A 99 1.05 -3.37 -15.78
C LYS A 99 0.04 -2.31 -16.18
N TRP A 100 -0.55 -1.64 -15.20
CA TRP A 100 -1.54 -0.58 -15.37
C TRP A 100 -2.81 -0.98 -16.15
N GLU A 101 -2.97 -2.29 -16.39
CA GLU A 101 -4.19 -2.85 -16.99
C GLU A 101 -5.41 -2.70 -16.07
N ARG A 102 -5.21 -2.93 -14.79
CA ARG A 102 -6.25 -2.85 -13.77
C ARG A 102 -5.75 -2.04 -12.58
N ILE A 103 -6.41 -0.96 -12.30
CA ILE A 103 -6.02 -0.03 -11.26
C ILE A 103 -7.10 0.10 -10.18
N THR A 104 -6.73 0.67 -9.04
CA THR A 104 -7.67 1.11 -8.01
C THR A 104 -7.46 2.59 -7.78
N MET A 105 -8.53 3.31 -7.50
CA MET A 105 -8.50 4.73 -7.17
C MET A 105 -9.32 5.01 -5.93
N ASP A 106 -8.85 5.97 -5.14
CA ASP A 106 -9.56 6.40 -3.94
C ASP A 106 -9.10 7.80 -3.52
N PHE A 107 -9.90 8.50 -2.72
CA PHE A 107 -9.58 9.81 -2.19
C PHE A 107 -9.35 9.76 -0.67
N VAL A 108 -8.19 10.25 -0.24
CA VAL A 108 -7.93 10.56 1.18
C VAL A 108 -8.37 12.00 1.40
N THR A 109 -9.60 12.19 1.93
CA THR A 109 -10.24 13.49 2.13
C THR A 109 -10.04 14.03 3.55
N LYS A 110 -10.53 15.24 3.78
CA LYS A 110 -10.56 15.91 5.11
C LYS A 110 -9.19 16.09 5.74
N LEU A 111 -8.16 16.18 4.93
CA LEU A 111 -6.82 16.49 5.40
C LEU A 111 -6.69 18.00 5.68
N PRO A 112 -5.84 18.42 6.63
CA PRO A 112 -5.57 19.84 6.85
C PRO A 112 -5.13 20.52 5.57
N ARG A 113 -5.62 21.72 5.27
CA ARG A 113 -5.25 22.46 4.04
C ARG A 113 -3.77 22.80 4.02
N THR A 114 -3.17 22.62 2.87
CA THR A 114 -1.78 23.00 2.60
C THR A 114 -1.70 24.48 2.19
N SER A 115 -0.47 24.99 2.00
CA SER A 115 -0.26 26.36 1.46
C SER A 115 -0.88 26.58 0.08
N ASN A 116 -1.00 25.50 -0.72
CA ASN A 116 -1.65 25.51 -2.03
C ASN A 116 -3.15 25.14 -1.94
N GLU A 117 -3.70 25.16 -0.72
CA GLU A 117 -5.10 24.86 -0.40
C GLU A 117 -5.54 23.41 -0.75
N HIS A 118 -4.61 22.49 -0.92
CA HIS A 118 -4.95 21.08 -1.09
C HIS A 118 -5.36 20.46 0.26
N ASP A 119 -6.50 19.80 0.29
CA ASP A 119 -7.08 19.12 1.46
C ASP A 119 -7.37 17.63 1.21
N THR A 120 -7.05 17.17 0.01
CA THR A 120 -7.33 15.80 -0.46
C THR A 120 -6.12 15.27 -1.20
N ILE A 121 -5.89 13.96 -1.12
CA ILE A 121 -4.91 13.23 -1.94
C ILE A 121 -5.66 12.19 -2.74
N TRP A 122 -5.50 12.22 -4.05
CA TRP A 122 -5.98 11.17 -4.93
C TRP A 122 -4.93 10.08 -5.02
N VAL A 123 -5.28 8.87 -4.60
CA VAL A 123 -4.42 7.69 -4.56
C VAL A 123 -4.80 6.79 -5.72
N ILE A 124 -3.84 6.47 -6.58
CA ILE A 124 -4.03 5.59 -7.74
C ILE A 124 -2.99 4.49 -7.66
N VAL A 125 -3.42 3.23 -7.69
CA VAL A 125 -2.55 2.06 -7.49
C VAL A 125 -2.70 1.08 -8.64
N ASP A 126 -1.61 0.67 -9.24
CA ASP A 126 -1.56 -0.49 -10.13
C ASP A 126 -1.71 -1.79 -9.33
N ARG A 127 -2.67 -2.60 -9.71
CA ARG A 127 -2.99 -3.84 -8.98
C ARG A 127 -1.98 -4.97 -9.22
N LEU A 128 -1.17 -4.90 -10.26
CA LEU A 128 -0.12 -5.88 -10.54
C LEU A 128 1.18 -5.51 -9.84
N THR A 129 1.78 -4.39 -10.20
CA THR A 129 3.10 -3.96 -9.70
C THR A 129 3.06 -3.33 -8.33
N LYS A 130 1.87 -2.89 -7.87
CA LYS A 130 1.66 -2.11 -6.64
C LYS A 130 2.27 -0.71 -6.71
N SER A 131 2.71 -0.27 -7.89
CA SER A 131 3.15 1.11 -8.07
C SER A 131 1.99 2.09 -7.84
N THR A 132 2.31 3.22 -7.22
CA THR A 132 1.30 4.15 -6.70
C THR A 132 1.64 5.56 -7.11
N TYR A 133 0.61 6.35 -7.42
CA TYR A 133 0.66 7.80 -7.57
C TYR A 133 -0.15 8.47 -6.47
N PHE A 134 0.42 9.52 -5.88
CA PHE A 134 -0.22 10.36 -4.86
C PHE A 134 -0.39 11.78 -5.38
N ILE A 135 -1.58 12.10 -5.88
CA ILE A 135 -1.86 13.38 -6.53
C ILE A 135 -2.55 14.34 -5.53
N PRO A 136 -1.90 15.44 -5.10
CA PRO A 136 -2.53 16.42 -4.23
C PRO A 136 -3.64 17.15 -4.98
N THR A 137 -4.80 17.26 -4.37
CA THR A 137 -5.98 17.91 -4.95
C THR A 137 -6.84 18.57 -3.86
N ARG A 138 -7.98 19.13 -4.24
CA ARG A 138 -9.00 19.65 -3.32
C ARG A 138 -10.27 18.83 -3.44
N GLU A 139 -10.98 18.63 -2.35
CA GLU A 139 -12.29 17.94 -2.35
C GLU A 139 -13.30 18.65 -3.27
N THR A 140 -13.20 19.97 -3.38
CA THR A 140 -14.10 20.80 -4.21
C THR A 140 -13.66 20.95 -5.68
N LYS A 141 -12.64 20.20 -6.15
CA LYS A 141 -12.19 20.31 -7.54
C LYS A 141 -13.24 19.80 -8.52
N SER A 142 -13.37 20.52 -9.64
CA SER A 142 -14.26 20.14 -10.73
C SER A 142 -13.80 18.83 -11.38
N MET A 143 -14.75 18.06 -11.90
CA MET A 143 -14.46 16.84 -12.63
C MET A 143 -13.58 17.05 -13.86
N ASP A 144 -13.70 18.21 -14.52
CA ASP A 144 -12.82 18.56 -15.65
C ASP A 144 -11.36 18.63 -15.24
N THR A 145 -11.08 19.25 -14.07
CA THR A 145 -9.71 19.33 -13.54
C THR A 145 -9.17 17.95 -13.13
N LEU A 146 -9.99 17.13 -12.46
CA LEU A 146 -9.61 15.77 -12.08
C LEU A 146 -9.37 14.90 -13.32
N THR A 147 -10.19 15.04 -14.35
CA THR A 147 -10.00 14.36 -15.63
C THR A 147 -8.69 14.75 -16.30
N TRP A 148 -8.38 16.05 -16.32
CA TRP A 148 -7.12 16.52 -16.87
C TRP A 148 -5.91 15.96 -16.11
N LEU A 149 -5.96 15.94 -14.78
CA LEU A 149 -4.94 15.32 -13.94
C LEU A 149 -4.80 13.82 -14.24
N TYR A 150 -5.92 13.11 -14.37
CA TYR A 150 -5.94 11.69 -14.70
C TYR A 150 -5.28 11.41 -16.06
N ILE A 151 -5.65 12.18 -17.07
CA ILE A 151 -5.07 12.04 -18.42
C ILE A 151 -3.58 12.34 -18.38
N LYS A 152 -3.19 13.43 -17.69
CA LYS A 152 -1.79 13.87 -17.61
C LYS A 152 -0.91 12.91 -16.83
N GLU A 153 -1.33 12.49 -15.64
CA GLU A 153 -0.45 11.74 -14.72
C GLU A 153 -0.52 10.22 -14.95
N ILE A 154 -1.63 9.71 -15.46
CA ILE A 154 -1.85 8.27 -15.60
C ILE A 154 -1.91 7.85 -17.07
N ILE A 155 -2.89 8.35 -17.83
CA ILE A 155 -3.10 7.86 -19.21
C ILE A 155 -1.89 8.15 -20.09
N SER A 156 -1.29 9.35 -20.00
CA SER A 156 -0.14 9.72 -20.80
C SER A 156 1.11 8.86 -20.53
N HIS A 157 1.24 8.32 -19.31
CA HIS A 157 2.40 7.53 -18.91
C HIS A 157 2.19 6.02 -19.10
N HIS A 158 0.96 5.54 -18.92
CA HIS A 158 0.68 4.11 -18.79
C HIS A 158 -0.37 3.58 -19.78
N GLY A 159 -1.06 4.47 -20.49
CA GLY A 159 -2.19 4.10 -21.35
C GLY A 159 -3.51 4.00 -20.59
N VAL A 160 -4.56 3.59 -21.32
CA VAL A 160 -5.91 3.46 -20.76
C VAL A 160 -6.06 2.12 -20.06
N PRO A 161 -6.46 2.07 -18.78
CA PRO A 161 -6.69 0.80 -18.08
C PRO A 161 -7.96 0.11 -18.59
N ILE A 162 -7.98 -1.21 -18.54
CA ILE A 162 -9.15 -2.03 -18.90
C ILE A 162 -10.22 -1.92 -17.81
N SER A 163 -9.83 -1.91 -16.53
CA SER A 163 -10.79 -1.72 -15.43
C SER A 163 -10.22 -0.91 -14.28
N ILE A 164 -11.12 -0.20 -13.61
CA ILE A 164 -10.85 0.61 -12.42
C ILE A 164 -11.75 0.16 -11.30
N ILE A 165 -11.18 -0.19 -10.13
CA ILE A 165 -11.95 -0.37 -8.91
C ILE A 165 -12.01 0.97 -8.18
N LEU A 166 -13.22 1.39 -7.85
CA LEU A 166 -13.54 2.68 -7.25
C LEU A 166 -14.44 2.47 -6.03
N ASP A 167 -14.34 3.37 -5.06
CA ASP A 167 -15.37 3.51 -4.05
C ASP A 167 -16.59 4.28 -4.63
N ARG A 168 -17.67 4.39 -3.85
CA ARG A 168 -18.86 5.15 -4.23
C ARG A 168 -18.74 6.64 -3.89
N ASP A 169 -17.57 7.24 -4.06
CA ASP A 169 -17.39 8.67 -3.95
C ASP A 169 -18.22 9.41 -5.01
N SER A 170 -18.70 10.61 -4.67
CA SER A 170 -19.55 11.43 -5.54
C SER A 170 -18.88 11.82 -6.85
N HIS A 171 -17.55 11.98 -6.87
CA HIS A 171 -16.79 12.28 -8.08
C HIS A 171 -16.81 11.10 -9.04
N PHE A 172 -16.60 9.87 -8.54
CA PHE A 172 -16.55 8.66 -9.37
C PHE A 172 -17.93 8.20 -9.83
N THR A 173 -19.00 8.53 -9.09
CA THR A 173 -20.39 8.23 -9.47
C THR A 173 -20.98 9.26 -10.43
N SER A 174 -20.27 10.36 -10.71
CA SER A 174 -20.73 11.40 -11.62
C SER A 174 -20.94 10.88 -13.05
N ARG A 175 -22.01 11.37 -13.71
CA ARG A 175 -22.30 11.01 -15.12
C ARG A 175 -21.15 11.37 -16.05
N PHE A 176 -20.45 12.45 -15.78
CA PHE A 176 -19.30 12.88 -16.55
C PHE A 176 -18.16 11.84 -16.51
N TRP A 177 -17.80 11.37 -15.31
CA TRP A 177 -16.74 10.37 -15.13
C TRP A 177 -17.12 9.05 -15.80
N GLN A 178 -18.37 8.60 -15.62
CA GLN A 178 -18.86 7.37 -16.25
C GLN A 178 -18.83 7.47 -17.79
N SER A 179 -19.27 8.61 -18.35
CA SER A 179 -19.24 8.83 -19.80
C SER A 179 -17.81 8.85 -20.34
N LEU A 180 -16.87 9.48 -19.62
CA LEU A 180 -15.46 9.49 -19.99
C LEU A 180 -14.87 8.08 -20.02
N GLN A 181 -15.09 7.30 -18.96
CA GLN A 181 -14.52 5.95 -18.88
C GLN A 181 -15.16 5.02 -19.92
N ASN A 182 -16.44 5.15 -20.18
CA ASN A 182 -17.13 4.44 -21.25
C ASN A 182 -16.53 4.80 -22.64
N ALA A 183 -16.26 6.09 -22.88
CA ALA A 183 -15.63 6.53 -24.13
C ALA A 183 -14.20 6.01 -24.29
N LEU A 184 -13.48 5.83 -23.20
CA LEU A 184 -12.14 5.22 -23.14
C LEU A 184 -12.18 3.69 -23.23
N GLY A 185 -13.34 3.06 -23.12
CA GLY A 185 -13.48 1.60 -23.09
C GLY A 185 -13.07 0.97 -21.76
N THR A 186 -13.03 1.75 -20.66
CA THR A 186 -12.67 1.30 -19.33
C THR A 186 -13.88 0.81 -18.55
N GLN A 187 -13.83 -0.38 -17.98
CA GLN A 187 -14.85 -0.92 -17.09
C GLN A 187 -14.70 -0.31 -15.68
N LEU A 188 -15.80 0.19 -15.12
CA LEU A 188 -15.85 0.68 -13.74
C LEU A 188 -16.41 -0.41 -12.83
N ASP A 189 -15.58 -0.86 -11.88
CA ASP A 189 -15.95 -1.83 -10.86
C ASP A 189 -16.19 -1.06 -9.53
N MET A 190 -17.45 -0.66 -9.28
CA MET A 190 -17.80 0.06 -8.05
C MET A 190 -17.75 -0.88 -6.85
N SER A 191 -16.94 -0.56 -5.85
CA SER A 191 -16.97 -1.28 -4.59
C SER A 191 -18.24 -0.91 -3.83
N THR A 192 -18.85 -1.89 -3.16
CA THR A 192 -19.94 -1.61 -2.23
C THR A 192 -19.38 -1.12 -0.91
N THR A 193 -19.99 -0.10 -0.33
CA THR A 193 -19.66 0.43 0.99
C THR A 193 -19.45 -0.69 2.02
N TYR A 194 -18.33 -0.68 2.73
CA TYR A 194 -17.97 -1.69 3.73
C TYR A 194 -17.64 -3.10 3.20
N HIS A 195 -17.23 -3.25 1.94
CA HIS A 195 -16.71 -4.50 1.42
C HIS A 195 -15.17 -4.48 1.26
N PRO A 196 -14.38 -4.62 2.34
CA PRO A 196 -12.92 -4.70 2.29
C PRO A 196 -12.40 -5.91 1.48
N LYS A 197 -13.29 -6.75 1.00
CA LYS A 197 -12.95 -7.93 0.21
C LYS A 197 -12.46 -7.60 -1.20
N ILE A 198 -12.94 -6.51 -1.79
CA ILE A 198 -12.59 -6.10 -3.15
C ILE A 198 -11.51 -5.01 -3.10
N ASP A 199 -11.58 -4.13 -2.11
CA ASP A 199 -10.76 -2.92 -1.98
C ASP A 199 -9.68 -2.97 -0.90
N GLY A 200 -9.56 -4.04 -0.15
CA GLY A 200 -8.60 -4.16 0.96
C GLY A 200 -7.12 -3.97 0.58
N GLN A 201 -6.80 -3.86 -0.71
CA GLN A 201 -5.47 -3.42 -1.16
C GLN A 201 -5.36 -1.90 -1.11
N ASN A 202 -6.41 -1.19 -1.54
CA ASN A 202 -6.45 0.26 -1.56
C ASN A 202 -6.49 0.80 -0.14
N GLU A 203 -7.37 0.28 0.71
CA GLU A 203 -7.42 0.61 2.14
C GLU A 203 -6.06 0.45 2.81
N ARG A 204 -5.35 -0.65 2.55
CA ARG A 204 -4.00 -0.86 3.09
C ARG A 204 -2.98 0.13 2.54
N THR A 205 -3.06 0.49 1.26
CA THR A 205 -2.18 1.49 0.65
C THR A 205 -2.45 2.86 1.25
N ILE A 206 -3.72 3.23 1.41
CA ILE A 206 -4.15 4.48 2.04
C ILE A 206 -3.69 4.52 3.50
N GLN A 207 -3.92 3.46 4.27
CA GLN A 207 -3.44 3.37 5.65
C GLN A 207 -1.91 3.53 5.72
N THR A 208 -1.19 2.87 4.82
CA THR A 208 0.27 3.02 4.74
C THR A 208 0.68 4.45 4.39
N LEU A 209 -0.03 5.09 3.44
CA LEU A 209 0.20 6.49 3.07
C LEU A 209 -0.04 7.43 4.27
N GLU A 210 -1.15 7.26 4.98
CA GLU A 210 -1.46 8.06 6.15
C GLU A 210 -0.40 7.90 7.24
N ASP A 211 0.02 6.66 7.51
CA ASP A 211 1.07 6.37 8.49
C ASP A 211 2.40 7.02 8.10
N MET A 212 2.78 6.96 6.82
CA MET A 212 3.99 7.61 6.31
C MET A 212 3.90 9.13 6.38
N LEU A 213 2.74 9.73 6.04
CA LEU A 213 2.54 11.17 6.14
C LEU A 213 2.55 11.65 7.60
N ARG A 214 1.97 10.88 8.53
CA ARG A 214 2.04 11.19 9.97
C ARG A 214 3.48 11.13 10.46
N ALA A 215 4.24 10.10 10.06
CA ALA A 215 5.65 9.98 10.39
C ALA A 215 6.46 11.16 9.86
N CYS A 216 6.25 11.55 8.60
CA CYS A 216 6.88 12.75 8.03
C CYS A 216 6.55 14.03 8.79
N ALA A 217 5.30 14.20 9.21
CA ALA A 217 4.89 15.39 9.96
C ALA A 217 5.56 15.45 11.35
N ILE A 218 5.79 14.30 11.99
CA ILE A 218 6.46 14.22 13.29
C ILE A 218 7.96 14.47 13.15
N ASP A 219 8.63 13.81 12.20
CA ASP A 219 10.09 13.84 12.12
C ASP A 219 10.64 15.03 11.33
N PHE A 220 9.91 15.53 10.32
CA PHE A 220 10.37 16.58 9.41
C PHE A 220 9.54 17.87 9.45
N GLY A 221 8.52 17.93 10.30
CA GLY A 221 7.70 19.11 10.55
C GLY A 221 6.57 19.33 9.55
N LYS A 222 5.91 20.49 9.68
CA LYS A 222 4.73 20.83 8.90
C LYS A 222 5.04 21.01 7.40
N GLY A 223 4.15 20.57 6.53
CA GLY A 223 4.27 20.75 5.08
C GLY A 223 4.04 19.47 4.29
N ARG A 224 2.92 18.79 4.57
CA ARG A 224 2.54 17.51 3.93
C ARG A 224 2.81 17.44 2.43
N GLU A 225 2.47 18.50 1.69
CA GLU A 225 2.65 18.54 0.23
C GLU A 225 4.12 18.46 -0.20
N LYS A 226 5.02 19.03 0.60
CA LYS A 226 6.48 18.96 0.34
C LYS A 226 7.02 17.54 0.55
N HIS A 227 6.38 16.77 1.40
CA HIS A 227 6.80 15.39 1.71
C HIS A 227 6.14 14.37 0.79
N LEU A 228 5.04 14.71 0.13
CA LEU A 228 4.28 13.75 -0.68
C LEU A 228 5.11 13.06 -1.77
N PRO A 229 5.98 13.76 -2.54
CA PRO A 229 6.85 13.09 -3.51
C PRO A 229 7.86 12.13 -2.86
N LEU A 230 8.34 12.44 -1.65
CA LEU A 230 9.26 11.56 -0.91
C LEU A 230 8.53 10.33 -0.35
N VAL A 231 7.29 10.50 0.07
CA VAL A 231 6.42 9.40 0.51
C VAL A 231 6.13 8.47 -0.66
N GLU A 232 5.79 9.02 -1.83
CA GLU A 232 5.58 8.26 -3.06
C GLU A 232 6.85 7.50 -3.47
N PHE A 233 7.99 8.18 -3.47
CA PHE A 233 9.28 7.56 -3.73
C PHE A 233 9.58 6.43 -2.75
N SER A 234 9.44 6.67 -1.45
CA SER A 234 9.68 5.66 -0.42
C SER A 234 8.73 4.47 -0.53
N TYR A 235 7.45 4.71 -0.81
CA TYR A 235 6.47 3.64 -1.02
C TYR A 235 6.85 2.77 -2.22
N ASN A 236 7.12 3.39 -3.38
CA ASN A 236 7.43 2.67 -4.60
C ASN A 236 8.77 1.94 -4.56
N ASN A 237 9.69 2.35 -3.70
CA ASN A 237 11.00 1.72 -3.53
C ASN A 237 11.11 0.79 -2.31
N SER A 238 10.06 0.67 -1.49
CA SER A 238 10.01 -0.27 -0.37
C SER A 238 9.58 -1.67 -0.83
N TYR A 239 10.18 -2.70 -0.23
CA TYR A 239 9.82 -4.09 -0.49
C TYR A 239 8.33 -4.37 -0.23
N HIS A 240 7.66 -4.96 -1.19
CA HIS A 240 6.26 -5.36 -1.08
C HIS A 240 6.11 -6.88 -1.01
N ALA A 241 5.64 -7.38 0.15
CA ALA A 241 5.62 -8.81 0.47
C ALA A 241 4.80 -9.69 -0.50
N SER A 242 3.73 -9.15 -1.11
CA SER A 242 2.88 -9.92 -2.02
C SER A 242 3.52 -10.16 -3.40
N ILE A 243 4.36 -9.23 -3.87
CA ILE A 243 5.06 -9.35 -5.15
C ILE A 243 6.52 -9.77 -4.99
N LYS A 244 7.04 -9.75 -3.75
CA LYS A 244 8.44 -10.05 -3.38
C LYS A 244 9.48 -9.19 -4.11
N ALA A 245 9.11 -7.98 -4.46
CA ALA A 245 9.93 -6.98 -5.13
C ALA A 245 9.50 -5.59 -4.67
N THR A 246 10.24 -4.56 -5.04
CA THR A 246 9.74 -3.18 -4.90
C THR A 246 8.77 -2.86 -6.04
N PRO A 247 7.74 -2.02 -5.83
CA PRO A 247 6.85 -1.56 -6.90
C PRO A 247 7.60 -0.94 -8.08
N PHE A 248 8.64 -0.17 -7.81
CA PHE A 248 9.49 0.41 -8.83
C PHE A 248 10.18 -0.66 -9.71
N GLU A 249 10.77 -1.68 -9.08
CA GLU A 249 11.40 -2.78 -9.80
C GLU A 249 10.38 -3.59 -10.62
N ALA A 250 9.20 -3.84 -10.04
CA ALA A 250 8.10 -4.49 -10.74
C ALA A 250 7.64 -3.71 -11.98
N LEU A 251 7.63 -2.36 -11.88
CA LEU A 251 7.20 -1.49 -12.96
C LEU A 251 8.25 -1.35 -14.07
N TYR A 252 9.50 -1.05 -13.69
CA TYR A 252 10.56 -0.69 -14.64
C TYR A 252 11.52 -1.84 -14.98
N GLY A 253 11.39 -3.00 -14.34
CA GLY A 253 12.26 -4.16 -14.55
C GLY A 253 13.63 -4.04 -13.86
N ARG A 254 13.97 -2.91 -13.27
CA ARG A 254 15.26 -2.63 -12.63
C ARG A 254 15.07 -2.06 -11.23
N LYS A 255 16.05 -2.27 -10.35
CA LYS A 255 16.07 -1.65 -9.02
C LYS A 255 16.31 -0.14 -9.12
N CYS A 256 15.69 0.61 -8.20
CA CYS A 256 15.95 2.03 -8.08
C CYS A 256 17.31 2.27 -7.42
N ARG A 257 18.04 3.25 -7.91
CA ARG A 257 19.23 3.77 -7.22
C ARG A 257 18.77 4.72 -6.13
N SER A 258 18.78 4.27 -4.89
CA SER A 258 18.50 5.11 -3.73
C SER A 258 19.77 5.23 -2.87
N PRO A 259 19.88 6.25 -1.99
CA PRO A 259 21.02 6.39 -1.10
C PRO A 259 21.25 5.19 -0.18
N VAL A 260 20.18 4.42 0.11
CA VAL A 260 20.27 3.19 0.92
C VAL A 260 20.81 2.02 0.12
N CYS A 261 20.55 2.03 -1.19
CA CYS A 261 20.99 1.01 -2.14
C CYS A 261 22.16 1.58 -2.95
N TRP A 262 23.33 1.59 -2.38
CA TRP A 262 24.57 1.91 -3.11
C TRP A 262 24.81 0.78 -4.09
N ALA A 263 24.40 0.99 -5.35
CA ALA A 263 24.70 0.04 -6.41
C ALA A 263 26.22 -0.07 -6.55
N GLU A 264 26.75 -1.28 -6.64
CA GLU A 264 28.15 -1.51 -6.95
C GLU A 264 28.50 -0.78 -8.24
N VAL A 265 29.60 -0.05 -8.21
CA VAL A 265 30.16 0.62 -9.39
C VAL A 265 30.61 -0.48 -10.35
N GLY A 266 29.82 -0.77 -11.37
CA GLY A 266 30.13 -1.82 -12.35
C GLY A 266 28.95 -2.66 -12.81
N ASP A 267 27.79 -2.53 -12.22
CA ASP A 267 26.58 -3.20 -12.72
C ASP A 267 26.25 -2.70 -14.14
N THR A 268 26.43 -3.58 -15.09
CA THR A 268 26.08 -3.32 -16.50
C THR A 268 24.57 -3.14 -16.60
N GLN A 269 24.11 -1.95 -16.94
CA GLN A 269 22.71 -1.75 -17.28
C GLN A 269 22.40 -2.54 -18.55
N LEU A 270 21.50 -3.49 -18.45
CA LEU A 270 20.93 -4.15 -19.60
C LEU A 270 20.22 -3.10 -20.48
N THR A 271 20.53 -3.10 -21.75
CA THR A 271 19.93 -2.20 -22.74
C THR A 271 19.39 -3.03 -23.90
N GLY A 272 18.25 -2.63 -24.45
CA GLY A 272 17.70 -3.29 -25.64
C GLY A 272 16.75 -4.47 -25.34
N PRO A 273 16.73 -5.51 -26.20
CA PRO A 273 15.77 -6.63 -26.12
C PRO A 273 15.82 -7.42 -24.81
N GLU A 274 17.00 -7.49 -24.18
CA GLU A 274 17.20 -8.21 -22.90
C GLU A 274 16.33 -7.64 -21.78
N ILE A 275 16.19 -6.31 -21.68
CA ILE A 275 15.31 -5.67 -20.69
C ILE A 275 13.86 -6.08 -20.88
N ILE A 276 13.42 -6.22 -22.13
CA ILE A 276 12.05 -6.62 -22.44
C ILE A 276 11.81 -8.05 -21.94
N HIS A 277 12.75 -8.94 -22.23
CA HIS A 277 12.65 -10.35 -21.81
C HIS A 277 12.63 -10.50 -20.31
N GLU A 278 13.57 -9.88 -19.62
CA GLU A 278 13.59 -9.86 -18.14
C GLU A 278 12.33 -9.24 -17.54
N THR A 279 11.79 -8.19 -18.15
CA THR A 279 10.56 -7.55 -17.70
C THR A 279 9.37 -8.51 -17.82
N ILE A 280 9.26 -9.27 -18.91
CA ILE A 280 8.19 -10.27 -19.10
C ILE A 280 8.32 -11.39 -18.07
N GLU A 281 9.53 -11.92 -17.88
CA GLU A 281 9.78 -12.95 -16.87
C GLU A 281 9.41 -12.47 -15.46
N LYS A 282 9.79 -11.24 -15.09
CA LYS A 282 9.41 -10.64 -13.81
C LYS A 282 7.90 -10.49 -13.65
N ILE A 283 7.17 -10.14 -14.70
CA ILE A 283 5.70 -10.06 -14.64
C ILE A 283 5.11 -11.44 -14.35
N VAL A 284 5.57 -12.49 -15.01
CA VAL A 284 5.12 -13.87 -14.74
C VAL A 284 5.43 -14.28 -13.30
N GLN A 285 6.63 -14.01 -12.81
CA GLN A 285 7.00 -14.26 -11.42
C GLN A 285 6.13 -13.48 -10.43
N ILE A 286 5.84 -12.22 -10.69
CA ILE A 286 4.97 -11.39 -9.85
C ILE A 286 3.55 -11.97 -9.82
N GLN A 287 3.01 -12.39 -10.95
CA GLN A 287 1.69 -13.05 -11.01
C GLN A 287 1.66 -14.32 -10.16
N GLN A 288 2.69 -15.17 -10.24
CA GLN A 288 2.82 -16.36 -9.42
C GLN A 288 2.91 -16.04 -7.93
N HIS A 289 3.70 -15.02 -7.56
CA HIS A 289 3.82 -14.56 -6.18
C HIS A 289 2.49 -14.00 -5.65
N LEU A 290 1.76 -13.22 -6.45
CA LEU A 290 0.44 -12.70 -6.11
C LEU A 290 -0.57 -13.84 -5.93
N GLN A 291 -0.55 -14.84 -6.82
CA GLN A 291 -1.42 -16.01 -6.70
C GLN A 291 -1.13 -16.77 -5.40
N ALA A 292 0.14 -17.08 -5.13
CA ALA A 292 0.54 -17.76 -3.90
C ALA A 292 0.23 -16.94 -2.63
N ALA A 293 0.35 -15.61 -2.68
CA ALA A 293 -0.01 -14.74 -1.57
C ALA A 293 -1.54 -14.74 -1.33
N ARG A 294 -2.33 -14.72 -2.41
CA ARG A 294 -3.79 -14.78 -2.36
C ARG A 294 -4.30 -16.12 -1.85
N ASP A 295 -3.73 -17.22 -2.31
CA ASP A 295 -4.12 -18.56 -1.87
C ASP A 295 -3.87 -18.72 -0.36
N ARG A 296 -2.73 -18.24 0.14
CA ARG A 296 -2.46 -18.18 1.57
C ARG A 296 -3.46 -17.30 2.31
N GLN A 297 -3.71 -16.08 1.80
CA GLN A 297 -4.68 -15.16 2.40
C GLN A 297 -6.07 -15.78 2.46
N ARG A 298 -6.52 -16.41 1.36
CA ARG A 298 -7.81 -17.10 1.28
C ARG A 298 -7.89 -18.27 2.25
N SER A 299 -6.83 -19.08 2.32
CA SER A 299 -6.75 -20.21 3.26
C SER A 299 -6.90 -19.72 4.70
N TYR A 300 -6.08 -18.75 5.14
CA TYR A 300 -6.16 -18.23 6.51
C TYR A 300 -7.47 -17.46 6.79
N ALA A 301 -7.96 -16.68 5.84
CA ALA A 301 -9.19 -15.92 6.02
C ALA A 301 -10.42 -16.84 6.17
N ASN A 302 -10.44 -17.97 5.48
CA ASN A 302 -11.60 -18.87 5.41
C ASN A 302 -11.61 -19.98 6.47
N VAL A 303 -10.51 -20.18 7.23
CA VAL A 303 -10.35 -21.29 8.21
C VAL A 303 -11.51 -21.45 9.21
N ARG A 304 -12.22 -20.39 9.54
CA ARG A 304 -13.36 -20.43 10.51
C ARG A 304 -14.58 -19.68 9.97
N ARG A 305 -14.69 -19.52 8.64
CA ARG A 305 -15.76 -18.75 8.02
C ARG A 305 -16.68 -19.69 7.26
N LYS A 306 -17.96 -19.40 7.34
CA LYS A 306 -19.00 -20.06 6.54
C LYS A 306 -19.39 -19.17 5.36
N PRO A 307 -19.84 -19.74 4.22
CA PRO A 307 -20.49 -18.95 3.19
C PRO A 307 -21.65 -18.19 3.84
N LEU A 308 -21.72 -16.90 3.56
CA LEU A 308 -22.85 -16.07 3.97
C LEU A 308 -23.71 -15.89 2.73
N GLU A 309 -24.80 -16.64 2.68
CA GLU A 309 -25.84 -16.53 1.68
C GLU A 309 -27.11 -16.08 2.37
N PHE A 310 -27.71 -15.02 1.89
CA PHE A 310 -28.96 -14.47 2.41
C PHE A 310 -30.03 -14.56 1.34
N GLN A 311 -31.21 -14.96 1.76
CA GLN A 311 -32.41 -14.93 0.89
C GLN A 311 -33.28 -13.72 1.26
N ALA A 312 -34.12 -13.28 0.32
CA ALA A 312 -35.08 -12.22 0.59
C ALA A 312 -36.00 -12.65 1.74
N GLY A 313 -36.07 -11.85 2.81
CA GLY A 313 -36.85 -12.15 4.03
C GLY A 313 -36.00 -12.65 5.22
N ASP A 314 -34.72 -12.93 5.03
CA ASP A 314 -33.84 -13.33 6.13
C ASP A 314 -33.59 -12.15 7.10
N ARG A 315 -33.65 -12.45 8.40
CA ARG A 315 -33.26 -11.49 9.44
C ARG A 315 -31.77 -11.63 9.73
N VAL A 316 -31.05 -10.52 9.62
CA VAL A 316 -29.60 -10.48 9.84
C VAL A 316 -29.25 -9.52 10.95
N MET A 317 -28.29 -9.88 11.79
CA MET A 317 -27.70 -8.96 12.76
C MET A 317 -26.50 -8.26 12.13
N LEU A 318 -26.51 -6.92 12.10
CA LEU A 318 -25.41 -6.10 11.62
C LEU A 318 -24.58 -5.62 12.82
N ARG A 319 -23.30 -5.99 12.83
CA ARG A 319 -22.35 -5.45 13.80
C ARG A 319 -21.87 -4.08 13.31
N ILE A 320 -22.27 -3.02 13.98
CA ILE A 320 -21.84 -1.65 13.69
C ILE A 320 -20.77 -1.27 14.70
N SER A 321 -19.58 -0.90 14.21
CA SER A 321 -18.55 -0.27 15.03
C SER A 321 -18.88 1.22 15.16
N PRO A 322 -19.08 1.79 16.35
CA PRO A 322 -19.39 3.21 16.49
C PRO A 322 -18.16 4.02 16.06
N ARG A 323 -18.30 4.79 14.99
CA ARG A 323 -17.38 5.88 14.69
C ARG A 323 -17.65 7.03 15.66
N GLU A 324 -16.63 7.72 16.12
CA GLU A 324 -16.71 8.80 17.13
C GLU A 324 -17.77 9.89 16.84
N GLY A 325 -18.29 10.03 15.62
CA GLY A 325 -19.34 10.99 15.26
C GLY A 325 -20.79 10.50 15.46
N ILE A 326 -21.02 9.21 15.67
CA ILE A 326 -22.39 8.65 15.81
C ILE A 326 -22.81 8.52 17.27
N ARG A 327 -21.90 8.68 18.22
CA ARG A 327 -22.21 8.63 19.66
C ARG A 327 -23.34 9.58 20.08
N ASN A 328 -23.46 10.75 19.47
CA ASN A 328 -24.40 11.79 19.92
C ASN A 328 -25.87 11.60 19.50
N SER A 329 -26.18 10.69 18.56
CA SER A 329 -27.56 10.49 18.11
C SER A 329 -28.25 9.24 18.72
N PHE A 330 -27.50 8.31 19.30
CA PHE A 330 -28.04 7.07 19.87
C PHE A 330 -28.04 7.00 21.41
N GLU A 331 -27.36 7.92 22.11
CA GLU A 331 -27.25 7.91 23.59
C GLU A 331 -28.55 8.27 24.34
N ARG A 332 -29.66 8.55 23.67
CA ARG A 332 -30.90 8.97 24.35
C ARG A 332 -31.83 7.84 24.80
N LYS A 333 -31.48 6.58 24.67
CA LYS A 333 -32.41 5.52 25.03
C LYS A 333 -31.92 4.37 25.90
N ASN A 334 -30.69 4.26 26.34
CA ASN A 334 -30.39 3.29 27.42
C ASN A 334 -29.10 3.70 28.16
N SER A 335 -29.31 4.23 29.36
CA SER A 335 -28.31 4.32 30.41
C SER A 335 -28.08 2.94 31.01
N GLY A 336 -26.92 2.38 30.83
CA GLY A 336 -26.51 1.13 31.50
C GLY A 336 -25.24 0.56 30.91
N ASP A 337 -24.17 0.85 31.58
CA ASP A 337 -22.83 0.25 31.69
C ASP A 337 -22.28 -0.69 30.61
N SER A 338 -21.01 -0.45 30.39
CA SER A 338 -19.91 -1.30 29.89
C SER A 338 -19.56 -1.22 28.43
N ASP A 339 -18.23 -1.05 28.21
CA ASP A 339 -17.52 -1.23 26.95
C ASP A 339 -17.89 -2.57 26.27
N GLY A 340 -18.90 -2.52 25.44
CA GLY A 340 -19.42 -3.68 24.73
C GLY A 340 -19.86 -3.27 23.31
N ASP A 341 -19.50 -4.08 22.35
CA ASP A 341 -19.99 -4.01 20.98
C ASP A 341 -21.52 -3.88 20.96
N PHE A 342 -22.04 -2.80 20.40
CA PHE A 342 -23.48 -2.63 20.25
C PHE A 342 -23.99 -3.52 19.12
N ILE A 343 -24.87 -4.45 19.45
CA ILE A 343 -25.62 -5.24 18.48
C ILE A 343 -26.92 -4.48 18.22
N VAL A 344 -27.07 -3.92 17.04
CA VAL A 344 -28.34 -3.32 16.59
C VAL A 344 -29.08 -4.35 15.77
N GLU A 345 -30.24 -4.78 16.25
CA GLU A 345 -31.14 -5.62 15.47
C GLU A 345 -31.85 -4.75 14.42
N VAL A 346 -31.35 -4.77 13.20
CA VAL A 346 -31.98 -4.07 12.07
C VAL A 346 -32.62 -5.12 11.17
N ALA A 347 -33.94 -5.21 11.23
CA ALA A 347 -34.69 -6.00 10.30
C ALA A 347 -34.75 -5.27 8.93
N TRP A 348 -33.86 -5.63 7.99
CA TRP A 348 -33.97 -5.21 6.61
C TRP A 348 -34.77 -6.26 5.84
N VAL A 349 -35.94 -5.85 5.35
CA VAL A 349 -36.62 -6.59 4.29
C VAL A 349 -35.87 -6.24 3.00
N LEU A 350 -35.16 -7.20 2.45
CA LEU A 350 -34.55 -7.05 1.12
C LEU A 350 -35.73 -7.12 0.10
N GLU A 351 -36.31 -5.96 -0.19
CA GLU A 351 -37.21 -5.84 -1.36
C GLU A 351 -36.33 -5.81 -2.61
N ARG A 352 -36.62 -6.67 -3.55
CA ARG A 352 -36.06 -6.64 -4.90
C ARG A 352 -36.63 -5.43 -5.63
N GLU A 353 -35.80 -4.55 -6.14
CA GLU A 353 -36.01 -3.84 -7.40
C GLU A 353 -35.19 -4.51 -8.51
#